data_616d48cd3cde9ca973ebec57bb0baf98
#
_entry.id   616d48cd3cde9ca973ebec57bb0baf98
#
_cell.length_a   1.000
_cell.length_b   1.000
_cell.length_c   1.000
_cell.angle_alpha   90.00
_cell.angle_beta   90.00
_cell.angle_gamma   90.00
#
_symmetry.space_group_name_H-M   'P 1'
#
loop_
_entity.id
_entity.type
_entity.pdbx_description
1 polymer ?
#
loop_
_entity_poly.entity_id
_entity_poly.type
_entity_poly.pdbx_seq_one_letter_code
_entity_poly.pdbx_strand_id
1 'polypeptide(L)'
;IPLCLVGSEMCIRDSPLRMNHLQMKGTHNSYHVEPIFSPTREYMYTHQELGVQASDLGVRQFELDVWWDVREGLRVYHNQYDSGTTCPTFQSCLEALLLWSQENSQHHPIMIWVEPKDWLEQGAEITTTVELTGILQEIEDEITQFWPANLTITPDDVRGNALNLTGAVLDEGWPLMDECRGKAMFVLLATGDMRDLYMDERPGLVGAKMFPMFTSQGQYPGEEVIFSLTDPITDGEE
;
A
#
# COMPACT_ATOMS: atom_id res chain seq x y z
N ILE A 1 -42.33 -6.19 21.15
CA ILE A 1 -42.41 -5.60 19.80
C ILE A 1 -41.25 -4.63 19.74
N PRO A 2 -40.19 -4.88 18.98
CA PRO A 2 -39.12 -3.90 18.80
C PRO A 2 -39.71 -2.73 18.00
N LEU A 3 -39.59 -1.52 18.51
CA LEU A 3 -39.90 -0.32 17.77
C LEU A 3 -38.96 -0.24 16.57
N CYS A 4 -39.50 -0.45 15.39
CA CYS A 4 -38.84 -0.21 14.13
C CYS A 4 -38.81 1.30 13.92
N LEU A 5 -37.73 1.97 14.23
CA LEU A 5 -37.49 3.35 13.82
C LEU A 5 -37.30 3.36 12.31
N VAL A 6 -38.29 3.89 11.61
CA VAL A 6 -38.25 4.13 10.18
C VAL A 6 -37.32 5.30 9.93
N GLY A 7 -36.12 5.00 9.45
CA GLY A 7 -35.12 5.97 9.06
C GLY A 7 -33.97 5.29 8.33
N SER A 8 -33.24 6.06 7.56
CA SER A 8 -32.08 5.64 6.75
C SER A 8 -31.00 4.81 7.48
N GLU A 9 -31.00 4.83 8.81
CA GLU A 9 -30.07 4.04 9.63
C GLU A 9 -30.33 2.54 9.59
N MET A 10 -31.55 2.09 9.27
CA MET A 10 -31.82 0.64 9.16
C MET A 10 -31.26 0.03 7.88
N CYS A 11 -31.17 0.81 6.80
CA CYS A 11 -30.56 0.33 5.55
C CYS A 11 -29.05 0.21 5.66
N ILE A 12 -28.41 1.03 6.48
CA ILE A 12 -26.93 0.97 6.69
C ILE A 12 -26.55 -0.25 7.52
N ARG A 13 -27.39 -0.71 8.44
CA ARG A 13 -27.13 -1.89 9.28
C ARG A 13 -27.33 -3.22 8.57
N ASP A 14 -28.13 -3.25 7.52
CA ASP A 14 -28.45 -4.46 6.76
C ASP A 14 -27.56 -4.63 5.51
N SER A 15 -26.82 -3.61 5.11
CA SER A 15 -25.84 -3.72 4.02
C SER A 15 -24.54 -4.32 4.53
N PRO A 16 -24.00 -5.35 3.87
CA PRO A 16 -22.73 -5.93 4.27
C PRO A 16 -21.62 -4.87 4.18
N LEU A 17 -20.76 -4.82 5.21
CA LEU A 17 -19.67 -3.86 5.31
C LEU A 17 -18.62 -4.15 4.22
N ARG A 18 -18.22 -3.11 3.48
CA ARG A 18 -17.16 -3.20 2.48
C ARG A 18 -15.85 -2.65 3.05
N MET A 19 -14.71 -3.04 2.45
CA MET A 19 -13.39 -2.66 2.98
C MET A 19 -13.18 -1.14 3.00
N ASN A 20 -13.74 -0.39 2.06
CA ASN A 20 -13.65 1.08 2.00
C ASN A 20 -14.61 1.81 2.96
N HIS A 21 -15.44 1.09 3.72
CA HIS A 21 -16.31 1.69 4.74
C HIS A 21 -15.60 1.88 6.09
N LEU A 22 -14.33 1.51 6.20
CA LEU A 22 -13.55 1.67 7.41
C LEU A 22 -12.51 2.78 7.26
N GLN A 23 -12.33 3.53 8.35
CA GLN A 23 -11.13 4.34 8.54
C GLN A 23 -10.08 3.51 9.29
N MET A 24 -8.85 3.53 8.80
CA MET A 24 -7.74 2.79 9.38
C MET A 24 -6.63 3.75 9.78
N LYS A 25 -5.94 3.41 10.88
CA LYS A 25 -4.72 4.11 11.28
C LYS A 25 -3.58 3.68 10.37
N GLY A 26 -2.82 4.64 9.87
CA GLY A 26 -1.58 4.42 9.14
C GLY A 26 -0.38 5.03 9.87
N THR A 27 0.81 4.60 9.48
CA THR A 27 2.09 5.21 9.84
C THR A 27 2.86 5.54 8.57
N HIS A 28 3.49 6.72 8.55
CA HIS A 28 4.42 7.17 7.53
C HIS A 28 5.82 6.64 7.89
N ASN A 29 6.61 6.22 6.91
CA ASN A 29 7.91 5.59 7.14
C ASN A 29 7.83 4.52 8.26
N SER A 30 6.96 3.54 8.11
CA SER A 30 6.55 2.63 9.19
C SER A 30 7.70 1.81 9.80
N TYR A 31 8.80 1.68 9.09
CA TYR A 31 10.03 0.99 9.47
C TYR A 31 11.01 1.87 10.25
N HIS A 32 10.80 3.20 10.32
CA HIS A 32 11.80 4.21 10.69
C HIS A 32 12.31 4.08 12.13
N VAL A 33 13.63 4.21 12.27
CA VAL A 33 14.36 4.32 13.54
C VAL A 33 15.20 5.59 13.51
N GLU A 34 15.07 6.43 14.54
CA GLU A 34 15.79 7.68 14.66
C GLU A 34 17.31 7.50 14.49
N PRO A 35 17.96 8.25 13.58
CA PRO A 35 19.41 8.16 13.39
C PRO A 35 20.15 8.76 14.61
N ILE A 36 21.34 8.24 14.90
CA ILE A 36 22.18 8.72 16.05
C ILE A 36 22.44 10.23 15.96
N PHE A 37 22.57 10.76 14.76
CA PHE A 37 22.69 12.20 14.48
C PHE A 37 21.59 12.60 13.50
N SER A 38 20.49 13.12 14.04
CA SER A 38 19.40 13.60 13.20
C SER A 38 19.74 14.98 12.61
N PRO A 39 19.76 15.12 11.27
CA PRO A 39 20.03 16.42 10.65
C PRO A 39 18.85 17.39 10.78
N THR A 40 17.63 16.90 10.99
CA THR A 40 16.41 17.69 11.12
C THR A 40 15.51 17.13 12.22
N ARG A 41 14.55 17.94 12.67
CA ARG A 41 13.55 17.49 13.66
C ARG A 41 12.58 16.43 13.10
N GLU A 42 12.41 16.42 11.80
CA GLU A 42 11.51 15.50 11.09
C GLU A 42 11.94 14.05 11.21
N TYR A 43 13.24 13.77 11.45
CA TYR A 43 13.78 12.42 11.63
C TYR A 43 13.90 12.01 13.11
N MET A 44 13.48 12.87 14.04
CA MET A 44 13.60 12.62 15.48
C MET A 44 12.42 11.79 16.01
N TYR A 45 12.22 10.59 15.46
CA TYR A 45 11.22 9.63 15.94
C TYR A 45 11.67 8.21 15.66
N THR A 46 11.09 7.26 16.37
CA THR A 46 11.30 5.83 16.14
C THR A 46 9.94 5.13 16.21
N HIS A 47 9.61 4.37 15.19
CA HIS A 47 8.48 3.47 15.21
C HIS A 47 8.82 2.16 15.93
N GLN A 48 7.81 1.52 16.48
CA GLN A 48 7.92 0.13 16.92
C GLN A 48 8.07 -0.78 15.71
N GLU A 49 8.49 -2.03 15.93
CA GLU A 49 8.48 -3.06 14.88
C GLU A 49 7.09 -3.19 14.25
N LEU A 50 7.02 -3.53 12.96
CA LEU A 50 5.77 -3.53 12.19
C LEU A 50 4.68 -4.40 12.83
N GLY A 51 5.03 -5.60 13.30
CA GLY A 51 4.09 -6.49 14.00
C GLY A 51 3.55 -5.89 15.30
N VAL A 52 4.38 -5.13 16.04
CA VAL A 52 3.96 -4.43 17.28
C VAL A 52 3.03 -3.26 16.94
N GLN A 53 3.32 -2.51 15.87
CA GLN A 53 2.41 -1.46 15.40
C GLN A 53 1.04 -2.04 15.02
N ALA A 54 1.02 -3.20 14.38
CA ALA A 54 -0.21 -3.87 13.99
C ALA A 54 -1.02 -4.39 15.20
N SER A 55 -0.36 -5.01 16.20
CA SER A 55 -1.01 -5.61 17.37
C SER A 55 -1.40 -4.57 18.41
N ASP A 56 -0.44 -3.77 18.88
CA ASP A 56 -0.61 -2.94 20.08
C ASP A 56 -1.16 -1.56 19.74
N LEU A 57 -0.81 -1.03 18.54
CA LEU A 57 -1.22 0.29 18.12
C LEU A 57 -2.40 0.28 17.15
N GLY A 58 -2.80 -0.88 16.66
CA GLY A 58 -3.93 -1.03 15.72
C GLY A 58 -3.67 -0.42 14.34
N VAL A 59 -2.41 -0.32 13.92
CA VAL A 59 -2.03 0.15 12.58
C VAL A 59 -2.46 -0.87 11.54
N ARG A 60 -3.01 -0.39 10.42
CA ARG A 60 -3.47 -1.21 9.28
C ARG A 60 -2.99 -0.67 7.93
N GLN A 61 -2.32 0.46 7.93
CA GLN A 61 -1.63 0.99 6.76
C GLN A 61 -0.17 1.21 7.11
N PHE A 62 0.72 0.64 6.32
CA PHE A 62 2.16 0.71 6.47
C PHE A 62 2.76 1.29 5.20
N GLU A 63 3.75 2.16 5.33
CA GLU A 63 4.50 2.73 4.23
C GLU A 63 5.94 2.28 4.31
N LEU A 64 6.46 1.78 3.18
CA LEU A 64 7.79 1.22 3.03
C LEU A 64 8.50 1.90 1.85
N ASP A 65 9.57 2.64 2.13
CA ASP A 65 10.47 3.19 1.11
C ASP A 65 11.43 2.10 0.65
N VAL A 66 11.35 1.76 -0.62
CA VAL A 66 12.11 0.64 -1.19
C VAL A 66 13.19 1.15 -2.12
N TRP A 67 14.45 0.87 -1.76
CA TRP A 67 15.64 1.17 -2.54
C TRP A 67 16.14 -0.09 -3.23
N TRP A 68 16.56 0.03 -4.47
CA TRP A 68 17.21 -1.04 -5.16
C TRP A 68 18.73 -0.95 -4.99
N ASP A 69 19.32 -2.00 -4.44
CA ASP A 69 20.78 -2.17 -4.33
C ASP A 69 21.22 -3.34 -5.22
N VAL A 70 22.18 -3.07 -6.10
CA VAL A 70 22.69 -4.08 -7.06
C VAL A 70 23.30 -5.32 -6.41
N ARG A 71 23.69 -5.26 -5.14
CA ARG A 71 24.34 -6.36 -4.41
C ARG A 71 23.44 -7.00 -3.37
N GLU A 72 22.54 -6.21 -2.77
CA GLU A 72 21.75 -6.59 -1.61
C GLU A 72 20.26 -6.70 -1.90
N GLY A 73 19.83 -6.42 -3.14
CA GLY A 73 18.42 -6.45 -3.54
C GLY A 73 17.62 -5.26 -3.00
N LEU A 74 16.34 -5.48 -2.68
CA LEU A 74 15.45 -4.42 -2.21
C LEU A 74 15.68 -4.11 -0.73
N ARG A 75 16.12 -2.88 -0.45
CA ARG A 75 16.41 -2.35 0.89
C ARG A 75 15.32 -1.40 1.33
N VAL A 76 15.08 -1.33 2.66
CA VAL A 76 14.06 -0.45 3.23
C VAL A 76 14.68 0.54 4.21
N TYR A 77 14.72 1.81 3.85
CA TYR A 77 15.14 2.95 4.67
C TYR A 77 14.71 4.26 3.99
N HIS A 78 14.69 5.39 4.72
CA HIS A 78 14.21 6.66 4.18
C HIS A 78 15.18 7.29 3.18
N ASN A 79 16.42 7.54 3.58
CA ASN A 79 17.48 8.07 2.72
C ASN A 79 18.87 7.83 3.32
N GLN A 80 19.93 8.19 2.58
CA GLN A 80 21.31 7.96 3.00
C GLN A 80 21.72 8.63 4.34
N TYR A 81 21.01 9.68 4.77
CA TYR A 81 21.26 10.38 6.03
C TYR A 81 20.33 9.92 7.14
N ASP A 82 19.33 9.14 6.79
CA ASP A 82 18.27 8.66 7.63
C ASP A 82 17.98 7.18 7.28
N SER A 83 18.96 6.33 7.57
CA SER A 83 18.96 4.92 7.18
C SER A 83 18.52 3.96 8.28
N GLY A 84 18.07 4.50 9.43
CA GLY A 84 17.59 3.68 10.54
C GLY A 84 16.29 2.96 10.19
N THR A 85 16.27 1.64 10.39
CA THR A 85 15.13 0.80 10.02
C THR A 85 14.94 -0.39 10.96
N THR A 86 13.69 -0.77 11.21
CA THR A 86 13.33 -1.99 11.96
C THR A 86 13.35 -3.24 11.09
N CYS A 87 13.29 -3.08 9.74
CA CYS A 87 13.32 -4.18 8.79
C CYS A 87 14.16 -3.78 7.56
N PRO A 88 15.47 -4.16 7.49
CA PRO A 88 16.43 -3.60 6.54
C PRO A 88 16.26 -4.04 5.08
N THR A 89 15.43 -5.04 4.80
CA THR A 89 15.11 -5.51 3.45
C THR A 89 13.60 -5.55 3.25
N PHE A 90 13.14 -5.40 2.01
CA PHE A 90 11.71 -5.49 1.70
C PHE A 90 11.15 -6.86 2.13
N GLN A 91 11.87 -7.94 1.83
CA GLN A 91 11.56 -9.28 2.33
C GLN A 91 11.33 -9.29 3.85
N SER A 92 12.26 -8.73 4.65
CA SER A 92 12.14 -8.77 6.12
C SER A 92 10.94 -8.00 6.65
N CYS A 93 10.56 -6.91 5.97
CA CYS A 93 9.34 -6.16 6.29
C CYS A 93 8.08 -6.98 5.98
N LEU A 94 8.05 -7.63 4.80
CA LEU A 94 6.94 -8.50 4.40
C LEU A 94 6.79 -9.69 5.36
N GLU A 95 7.89 -10.36 5.72
CA GLU A 95 7.89 -11.49 6.66
C GLU A 95 7.38 -11.08 8.05
N ALA A 96 7.78 -9.90 8.56
CA ALA A 96 7.32 -9.40 9.86
C ALA A 96 5.79 -9.15 9.88
N LEU A 97 5.25 -8.54 8.82
CA LEU A 97 3.82 -8.30 8.68
C LEU A 97 3.03 -9.60 8.42
N LEU A 98 3.58 -10.51 7.60
CA LEU A 98 2.95 -11.79 7.30
C LEU A 98 2.85 -12.67 8.56
N LEU A 99 3.92 -12.73 9.35
CA LEU A 99 3.91 -13.50 10.62
C LEU A 99 2.80 -13.00 11.53
N TRP A 100 2.72 -11.67 11.73
CA TRP A 100 1.63 -11.09 12.51
C TRP A 100 0.24 -11.39 11.91
N SER A 101 0.10 -11.27 10.60
CA SER A 101 -1.15 -11.53 9.88
C SER A 101 -1.64 -12.98 10.08
N GLN A 102 -0.73 -13.96 10.00
CA GLN A 102 -1.04 -15.37 10.19
C GLN A 102 -1.48 -15.68 11.63
N GLU A 103 -0.84 -15.06 12.62
CA GLU A 103 -1.23 -15.18 14.04
C GLU A 103 -2.58 -14.52 14.35
N ASN A 104 -2.99 -13.56 13.52
CA ASN A 104 -4.21 -12.75 13.69
C ASN A 104 -5.16 -12.86 12.49
N SER A 105 -5.39 -14.04 11.95
CA SER A 105 -6.04 -14.31 10.66
C SER A 105 -7.43 -13.68 10.44
N GLN A 106 -8.05 -13.09 11.46
CA GLN A 106 -9.32 -12.35 11.38
C GLN A 106 -9.13 -10.81 11.38
N HIS A 107 -7.90 -10.32 11.26
CA HIS A 107 -7.66 -8.89 11.22
C HIS A 107 -8.34 -8.22 10.01
N HIS A 108 -8.64 -6.92 10.13
CA HIS A 108 -9.05 -6.11 8.99
C HIS A 108 -7.91 -6.08 7.95
N PRO A 109 -8.21 -5.95 6.66
CA PRO A 109 -7.18 -5.86 5.62
C PRO A 109 -6.10 -4.86 6.01
N ILE A 110 -4.84 -5.22 5.76
CA ILE A 110 -3.73 -4.28 5.87
C ILE A 110 -3.39 -3.73 4.50
N MET A 111 -3.04 -2.45 4.45
CA MET A 111 -2.54 -1.78 3.26
C MET A 111 -1.04 -1.57 3.41
N ILE A 112 -0.26 -2.07 2.47
CA ILE A 112 1.18 -1.89 2.41
C ILE A 112 1.47 -0.97 1.22
N TRP A 113 1.82 0.26 1.54
CA TRP A 113 2.21 1.26 0.57
C TRP A 113 3.69 1.12 0.30
N VAL A 114 4.03 0.87 -0.95
CA VAL A 114 5.40 0.64 -1.41
C VAL A 114 5.81 1.87 -2.20
N GLU A 115 6.80 2.61 -1.70
CA GLU A 115 7.39 3.76 -2.37
C GLU A 115 8.74 3.38 -2.97
N PRO A 116 8.81 3.03 -4.26
CA PRO A 116 10.09 2.80 -4.92
C PRO A 116 10.87 4.12 -5.00
N LYS A 117 12.08 4.13 -4.52
CA LYS A 117 12.97 5.29 -4.64
C LYS A 117 13.75 5.20 -5.96
N ASP A 118 13.77 6.30 -6.71
CA ASP A 118 14.34 6.40 -8.04
C ASP A 118 15.84 6.79 -8.05
N TRP A 119 16.46 6.81 -6.85
CA TRP A 119 17.87 7.14 -6.69
C TRP A 119 18.67 5.90 -6.30
N LEU A 120 19.80 5.67 -6.96
CA LEU A 120 20.76 4.69 -6.47
C LEU A 120 21.36 5.18 -5.15
N GLU A 121 21.61 4.27 -4.21
CA GLU A 121 22.15 4.54 -2.87
C GLU A 121 23.43 5.42 -2.88
N GLN A 122 24.13 5.50 -4.02
CA GLN A 122 25.33 6.31 -4.22
C GLN A 122 25.08 7.67 -4.88
N GLY A 123 23.83 8.13 -4.97
CA GLY A 123 23.47 9.43 -5.53
C GLY A 123 23.44 9.50 -7.05
N ALA A 124 23.41 8.36 -7.73
CA ALA A 124 23.11 8.29 -9.16
C ALA A 124 21.60 8.09 -9.35
N GLU A 125 20.99 8.97 -10.12
CA GLU A 125 19.58 8.85 -10.49
C GLU A 125 19.36 7.64 -11.41
N ILE A 126 18.32 6.85 -11.12
CA ILE A 126 17.86 5.81 -12.04
C ILE A 126 17.07 6.50 -13.14
N THR A 127 17.62 6.56 -14.33
CA THR A 127 17.08 7.36 -15.44
C THR A 127 16.58 6.52 -16.62
N THR A 128 16.89 5.24 -16.65
CA THR A 128 16.48 4.40 -17.78
C THR A 128 15.18 3.66 -17.51
N THR A 129 14.28 3.66 -18.48
CA THR A 129 13.04 2.87 -18.46
C THR A 129 13.29 1.39 -18.11
N VAL A 130 14.39 0.82 -18.59
CA VAL A 130 14.76 -0.59 -18.33
C VAL A 130 15.06 -0.83 -16.86
N GLU A 131 15.75 0.10 -16.20
CA GLU A 131 16.06 -0.01 -14.77
C GLU A 131 14.81 0.16 -13.92
N LEU A 132 13.96 1.15 -14.22
CA LEU A 132 12.68 1.36 -13.53
C LEU A 132 11.76 0.14 -13.66
N THR A 133 11.62 -0.41 -14.87
CA THR A 133 10.85 -1.64 -15.11
C THR A 133 11.41 -2.81 -14.29
N GLY A 134 12.74 -2.94 -14.24
CA GLY A 134 13.40 -4.00 -13.48
C GLY A 134 13.09 -3.91 -11.99
N ILE A 135 13.13 -2.72 -11.40
CA ILE A 135 12.81 -2.48 -9.99
C ILE A 135 11.33 -2.80 -9.70
N LEU A 136 10.42 -2.32 -10.52
CA LEU A 136 8.99 -2.59 -10.35
C LEU A 136 8.69 -4.10 -10.44
N GLN A 137 9.38 -4.81 -11.34
CA GLN A 137 9.22 -6.25 -11.45
C GLN A 137 9.81 -6.98 -10.23
N GLU A 138 11.00 -6.58 -9.74
CA GLU A 138 11.62 -7.18 -8.55
C GLU A 138 10.75 -6.98 -7.30
N ILE A 139 10.11 -5.82 -7.15
CA ILE A 139 9.14 -5.57 -6.07
C ILE A 139 7.95 -6.56 -6.16
N GLU A 140 7.35 -6.73 -7.33
CA GLU A 140 6.25 -7.69 -7.50
C GLU A 140 6.69 -9.15 -7.34
N ASP A 141 7.91 -9.47 -7.74
CA ASP A 141 8.49 -10.80 -7.55
C ASP A 141 8.68 -11.11 -6.06
N GLU A 142 9.20 -10.17 -5.26
CA GLU A 142 9.30 -10.33 -3.81
C GLU A 142 7.92 -10.40 -3.14
N ILE A 143 6.96 -9.57 -3.54
CA ILE A 143 5.57 -9.69 -3.06
C ILE A 143 5.05 -11.10 -3.34
N THR A 144 5.23 -11.60 -4.55
CA THR A 144 4.73 -12.94 -4.95
C THR A 144 5.46 -14.07 -4.22
N GLN A 145 6.75 -13.90 -3.95
CA GLN A 145 7.58 -14.90 -3.29
C GLN A 145 7.30 -14.98 -1.79
N PHE A 146 7.15 -13.86 -1.11
CA PHE A 146 7.07 -13.77 0.34
C PHE A 146 5.66 -13.57 0.89
N TRP A 147 4.68 -13.21 0.06
CA TRP A 147 3.28 -13.05 0.48
C TRP A 147 2.36 -14.01 -0.26
N PRO A 148 1.63 -14.89 0.45
CA PRO A 148 0.76 -15.89 -0.18
C PRO A 148 -0.35 -15.24 -1.03
N ALA A 149 -0.54 -15.74 -2.26
CA ALA A 149 -1.53 -15.19 -3.18
C ALA A 149 -2.97 -15.20 -2.64
N ASN A 150 -3.34 -16.22 -1.86
CA ASN A 150 -4.67 -16.31 -1.25
C ASN A 150 -4.86 -15.32 -0.07
N LEU A 151 -3.79 -14.69 0.41
CA LEU A 151 -3.80 -13.63 1.43
C LEU A 151 -3.54 -12.24 0.83
N THR A 152 -3.59 -12.12 -0.49
CA THR A 152 -3.44 -10.85 -1.22
C THR A 152 -4.79 -10.41 -1.79
N ILE A 153 -5.05 -9.10 -1.79
CA ILE A 153 -6.14 -8.46 -2.54
C ILE A 153 -5.47 -7.77 -3.73
N THR A 154 -5.75 -8.25 -4.93
CA THR A 154 -5.17 -7.73 -6.18
C THR A 154 -6.16 -6.87 -6.96
N PRO A 155 -5.70 -6.05 -7.93
CA PRO A 155 -6.59 -5.36 -8.87
C PRO A 155 -7.55 -6.32 -9.60
N ASP A 156 -7.09 -7.53 -9.95
CA ASP A 156 -7.93 -8.55 -10.59
C ASP A 156 -9.06 -9.04 -9.67
N ASP A 157 -8.79 -9.22 -8.37
CA ASP A 157 -9.79 -9.62 -7.40
C ASP A 157 -10.89 -8.57 -7.24
N VAL A 158 -10.50 -7.29 -7.28
CA VAL A 158 -11.44 -6.15 -7.15
C VAL A 158 -12.21 -5.92 -8.45
N ARG A 159 -11.54 -6.04 -9.61
CA ARG A 159 -12.18 -5.88 -10.93
C ARG A 159 -13.20 -6.98 -11.21
N GLY A 160 -12.91 -8.22 -10.79
CA GLY A 160 -13.78 -9.36 -11.08
C GLY A 160 -14.07 -9.51 -12.58
N ASN A 161 -15.36 -9.51 -12.93
CA ASN A 161 -15.83 -9.61 -14.32
C ASN A 161 -16.13 -8.25 -14.98
N ALA A 162 -15.90 -7.14 -14.29
CA ALA A 162 -16.15 -5.80 -14.84
C ALA A 162 -15.15 -5.46 -15.96
N LEU A 163 -15.54 -4.50 -16.80
CA LEU A 163 -14.73 -4.07 -17.94
C LEU A 163 -13.42 -3.42 -17.50
N ASN A 164 -13.45 -2.67 -16.40
CA ASN A 164 -12.30 -2.02 -15.79
C ASN A 164 -12.48 -1.90 -14.28
N LEU A 165 -11.40 -1.54 -13.58
CA LEU A 165 -11.35 -1.50 -12.13
C LEU A 165 -12.24 -0.38 -11.56
N THR A 166 -12.21 0.81 -12.14
CA THR A 166 -13.05 1.95 -11.71
C THR A 166 -14.54 1.62 -11.84
N GLY A 167 -14.94 1.01 -12.95
CA GLY A 167 -16.32 0.55 -13.15
C GLY A 167 -16.75 -0.47 -12.10
N ALA A 168 -15.91 -1.47 -11.81
CA ALA A 168 -16.18 -2.46 -10.76
C ALA A 168 -16.46 -1.79 -9.40
N VAL A 169 -15.57 -0.87 -9.01
CA VAL A 169 -15.71 -0.18 -7.71
C VAL A 169 -16.92 0.73 -7.65
N LEU A 170 -17.28 1.42 -8.74
CA LEU A 170 -18.44 2.32 -8.78
C LEU A 170 -19.77 1.56 -8.84
N ASP A 171 -19.85 0.48 -9.61
CA ASP A 171 -21.09 -0.26 -9.85
C ASP A 171 -21.34 -1.35 -8.80
N GLU A 172 -20.32 -2.11 -8.44
CA GLU A 172 -20.41 -3.25 -7.52
C GLU A 172 -19.86 -2.91 -6.12
N GLY A 173 -19.00 -1.90 -6.03
CA GLY A 173 -18.29 -1.45 -4.81
C GLY A 173 -17.07 -2.32 -4.49
N TRP A 174 -16.28 -1.88 -3.52
CA TRP A 174 -15.15 -2.63 -3.00
C TRP A 174 -15.58 -3.98 -2.41
N PRO A 175 -14.69 -4.99 -2.35
CA PRO A 175 -14.99 -6.29 -1.78
C PRO A 175 -15.55 -6.21 -0.36
N LEU A 176 -16.31 -7.22 0.03
CA LEU A 176 -16.88 -7.31 1.37
C LEU A 176 -15.78 -7.47 2.41
N MET A 177 -15.95 -6.82 3.55
CA MET A 177 -14.98 -6.87 4.65
C MET A 177 -14.65 -8.30 5.07
N ASP A 178 -15.66 -9.16 5.14
CA ASP A 178 -15.47 -10.55 5.58
C ASP A 178 -14.69 -11.40 4.55
N GLU A 179 -14.70 -11.02 3.29
CA GLU A 179 -13.89 -11.65 2.22
C GLU A 179 -12.44 -11.15 2.23
N CYS A 180 -12.19 -10.01 2.87
CA CYS A 180 -10.90 -9.34 2.93
C CYS A 180 -10.16 -9.60 4.25
N ARG A 181 -10.79 -10.22 5.26
CA ARG A 181 -10.12 -10.49 6.54
C ARG A 181 -8.89 -11.36 6.37
N GLY A 182 -7.84 -11.01 7.11
CA GLY A 182 -6.56 -11.73 7.09
C GLY A 182 -5.74 -11.50 5.82
N LYS A 183 -6.14 -10.55 4.95
CA LYS A 183 -5.44 -10.26 3.69
C LYS A 183 -4.70 -8.94 3.73
N ALA A 184 -3.74 -8.77 2.82
CA ALA A 184 -3.07 -7.51 2.52
C ALA A 184 -3.41 -7.01 1.12
N MET A 185 -3.39 -5.70 0.96
CA MET A 185 -3.44 -4.99 -0.31
C MET A 185 -2.15 -4.17 -0.46
N PHE A 186 -1.49 -4.31 -1.59
CA PHE A 186 -0.28 -3.54 -1.90
C PHE A 186 -0.64 -2.33 -2.76
N VAL A 187 -0.09 -1.18 -2.42
CA VAL A 187 -0.31 0.08 -3.15
C VAL A 187 1.03 0.62 -3.60
N LEU A 188 1.16 0.89 -4.89
CA LEU A 188 2.33 1.57 -5.45
C LEU A 188 2.21 3.08 -5.16
N LEU A 189 3.03 3.57 -4.24
CA LEU A 189 3.15 4.98 -3.91
C LEU A 189 4.18 5.62 -4.85
N ALA A 190 3.75 5.92 -6.06
CA ALA A 190 4.58 6.55 -7.08
C ALA A 190 3.77 7.50 -7.94
N THR A 191 4.44 8.49 -8.51
CA THR A 191 3.89 9.46 -9.47
C THR A 191 4.80 9.56 -10.69
N GLY A 192 4.37 10.27 -11.75
CA GLY A 192 5.17 10.48 -12.95
C GLY A 192 5.61 9.18 -13.61
N ASP A 193 6.85 9.18 -14.10
CA ASP A 193 7.39 8.10 -14.96
C ASP A 193 7.31 6.72 -14.32
N MET A 194 7.54 6.60 -13.01
CA MET A 194 7.50 5.33 -12.30
C MET A 194 6.09 4.71 -12.31
N ARG A 195 5.06 5.51 -11.97
CA ARG A 195 3.67 5.07 -12.03
C ARG A 195 3.23 4.81 -13.48
N ASP A 196 3.55 5.73 -14.38
CA ASP A 196 3.10 5.65 -15.77
C ASP A 196 3.69 4.41 -16.45
N LEU A 197 4.96 4.10 -16.18
CA LEU A 197 5.59 2.87 -16.64
C LEU A 197 4.92 1.61 -16.07
N TYR A 198 4.58 1.61 -14.78
CA TYR A 198 3.86 0.50 -14.16
C TYR A 198 2.52 0.24 -14.86
N MET A 199 1.79 1.33 -15.20
CA MET A 199 0.51 1.27 -15.91
C MET A 199 0.67 0.78 -17.36
N ASP A 200 1.68 1.29 -18.08
CA ASP A 200 1.93 0.93 -19.48
C ASP A 200 2.32 -0.54 -19.63
N GLU A 201 3.06 -1.09 -18.68
CA GLU A 201 3.46 -2.51 -18.67
C GLU A 201 2.31 -3.44 -18.27
N ARG A 202 1.26 -2.93 -17.62
CA ARG A 202 0.12 -3.69 -17.08
C ARG A 202 -1.22 -3.07 -17.49
N PRO A 203 -1.56 -3.09 -18.81
CA PRO A 203 -2.82 -2.51 -19.29
C PRO A 203 -4.02 -3.08 -18.54
N GLY A 204 -4.85 -2.19 -17.99
CA GLY A 204 -6.00 -2.57 -17.18
C GLY A 204 -5.62 -3.22 -15.84
N LEU A 205 -4.35 -3.12 -15.42
CA LEU A 205 -3.80 -3.77 -14.22
C LEU A 205 -4.00 -5.29 -14.19
N VAL A 206 -4.05 -5.93 -15.36
CA VAL A 206 -4.20 -7.39 -15.46
C VAL A 206 -2.94 -8.07 -14.94
N GLY A 207 -3.09 -8.95 -13.95
CA GLY A 207 -1.98 -9.67 -13.31
C GLY A 207 -1.17 -8.84 -12.32
N ALA A 208 -1.42 -7.54 -12.19
CA ALA A 208 -0.74 -6.65 -11.28
C ALA A 208 -0.90 -7.09 -9.81
N LYS A 209 0.16 -6.88 -9.01
CA LYS A 209 0.14 -7.16 -7.55
C LYS A 209 -0.15 -5.92 -6.72
N MET A 210 0.12 -4.74 -7.28
CA MET A 210 -0.09 -3.47 -6.61
C MET A 210 -1.17 -2.64 -7.30
N PHE A 211 -1.87 -1.85 -6.50
CA PHE A 211 -2.76 -0.79 -6.98
C PHE A 211 -1.94 0.49 -7.12
N PRO A 212 -1.93 1.15 -8.28
CA PRO A 212 -1.29 2.45 -8.40
C PRO A 212 -2.07 3.51 -7.62
N MET A 213 -1.36 4.46 -7.02
CA MET A 213 -1.90 5.62 -6.35
C MET A 213 -2.02 6.79 -7.32
N PHE A 214 -3.07 7.59 -7.16
CA PHE A 214 -3.33 8.81 -7.92
C PHE A 214 -3.52 10.01 -6.99
N THR A 215 -3.19 11.21 -7.49
CA THR A 215 -3.43 12.48 -6.80
C THR A 215 -4.61 13.25 -7.38
N SER A 216 -5.04 12.90 -8.59
CA SER A 216 -6.18 13.49 -9.29
C SER A 216 -6.80 12.48 -10.27
N GLN A 217 -8.03 12.74 -10.70
CA GLN A 217 -8.73 11.90 -11.68
C GLN A 217 -8.40 12.29 -13.12
N GLY A 218 -8.55 11.33 -14.03
CA GLY A 218 -8.64 11.54 -15.48
C GLY A 218 -7.42 11.16 -16.30
N GLN A 219 -6.33 10.71 -15.68
CA GLN A 219 -5.16 10.24 -16.41
C GLN A 219 -5.31 8.78 -16.86
N TYR A 220 -5.89 7.94 -16.00
CA TYR A 220 -6.15 6.51 -16.25
C TYR A 220 -7.59 6.15 -15.79
N PRO A 221 -8.62 6.65 -16.46
CA PRO A 221 -9.99 6.67 -15.95
C PRO A 221 -10.62 5.28 -15.72
N GLY A 222 -9.98 4.23 -16.21
CA GLY A 222 -10.43 2.84 -15.98
C GLY A 222 -9.82 2.18 -14.75
N GLU A 223 -8.74 2.73 -14.18
CA GLU A 223 -7.90 2.11 -13.14
C GLU A 223 -7.76 2.95 -11.87
N GLU A 224 -8.29 4.17 -11.86
CA GLU A 224 -8.16 5.13 -10.76
C GLU A 224 -9.13 4.80 -9.61
N VAL A 225 -8.65 4.09 -8.60
CA VAL A 225 -9.45 3.68 -7.43
C VAL A 225 -8.79 3.98 -6.09
N ILE A 226 -7.48 4.26 -6.06
CA ILE A 226 -6.73 4.65 -4.87
C ILE A 226 -6.24 6.08 -5.04
N PHE A 227 -6.64 6.96 -4.12
CA PHE A 227 -6.23 8.36 -4.12
C PHE A 227 -5.48 8.70 -2.85
N SER A 228 -4.38 9.42 -2.98
CA SER A 228 -3.60 9.97 -1.88
C SER A 228 -3.82 11.48 -1.79
N LEU A 229 -4.14 11.95 -0.58
CA LEU A 229 -4.16 13.36 -0.23
C LEU A 229 -2.91 13.62 0.62
N THR A 230 -1.89 14.22 0.02
CA THR A 230 -0.60 14.48 0.70
C THR A 230 -0.64 15.75 1.54
N ASP A 231 -1.50 16.71 1.19
CA ASP A 231 -1.77 17.93 1.97
C ASP A 231 -3.30 18.07 2.19
N PRO A 232 -3.80 17.67 3.37
CA PRO A 232 -5.24 17.73 3.66
C PRO A 232 -5.82 19.15 3.72
N ILE A 233 -4.98 20.20 3.72
CA ILE A 233 -5.42 21.59 3.70
C ILE A 233 -5.66 22.06 2.27
N THR A 234 -4.77 21.71 1.34
CA THR A 234 -4.86 22.12 -0.06
C THR A 234 -5.55 21.08 -0.94
N ASP A 235 -5.29 19.79 -0.71
CA ASP A 235 -5.82 18.70 -1.54
C ASP A 235 -7.27 18.32 -1.17
N GLY A 236 -7.75 18.72 -0.01
CA GLY A 236 -9.12 18.45 0.46
C GLY A 236 -10.18 19.46 -0.04
N GLU A 237 -9.78 20.48 -0.81
CA GLU A 237 -10.67 21.52 -1.34
C GLU A 237 -11.04 21.30 -2.83
N GLU A 238 -10.48 20.25 -3.49
CA GLU A 238 -10.82 19.84 -4.85
C GLU A 238 -11.87 18.69 -4.84
#